data_14000397665c1904ce258a43d796eb0e
#
_entry.id   14000397665c1904ce258a43d796eb0e
#
_cell.length_a   1.000
_cell.length_b   1.000
_cell.length_c   1.000
_cell.angle_alpha   90.00
_cell.angle_beta   90.00
_cell.angle_gamma   90.00
#
_symmetry.space_group_name_H-M   'P 1'
#
loop_
_entity.id
_entity.type
_entity.pdbx_description
1 polymer ?
#
loop_
_entity_poly.entity_id
_entity_poly.type
_entity_poly.pdbx_seq_one_letter_code
_entity_poly.pdbx_strand_id
1 'polypeptide(L)'
;MRELFDDIAGQSETNPMEAARRSSRAVQRKRFYADAGVGEADGGYTVTLDGKPIKTPSGRTVVVPARALAEMIAAEWSAQGEFIEPLTMPLTRFANSVVQGVVDQAEAVKDDVAKYFASDLLFYRAGHPEGLVAHEAEHWDPVLFWAKDALGAHFMLAEGVMHVRQPDAAIAAARGALPGDPWMIAALHVITGLTGSALLALALFHGVIEADQVWAAAHVDEDWNAEKWGVDDEVAARKAAKLVDFNAVAAALKELRQAG
;
A
#
# COMPACT_ATOMS: atom_id res chain seq x y z
N MET A 1 22.18 -25.00 -50.00
CA MET A 1 20.86 -24.54 -49.55
C MET A 1 20.26 -25.37 -48.41
N ARG A 2 20.81 -26.57 -48.10
CA ARG A 2 20.36 -27.39 -46.94
C ARG A 2 21.09 -27.03 -45.64
N GLU A 3 22.34 -26.61 -45.70
CA GLU A 3 23.13 -26.24 -44.51
C GLU A 3 22.69 -24.93 -43.85
N LEU A 4 21.98 -24.02 -44.57
CA LEU A 4 21.49 -22.74 -44.03
C LEU A 4 20.23 -22.93 -43.17
N PHE A 5 19.51 -24.05 -43.31
CA PHE A 5 18.31 -24.34 -42.51
C PHE A 5 18.62 -25.14 -41.25
N ASP A 6 19.73 -25.85 -41.20
CA ASP A 6 20.18 -26.61 -40.02
C ASP A 6 20.80 -25.65 -38.95
N ASP A 7 21.42 -24.56 -39.40
CA ASP A 7 21.95 -23.51 -38.46
C ASP A 7 20.85 -22.66 -37.80
N ILE A 8 19.67 -22.54 -38.44
CA ILE A 8 18.52 -21.82 -37.90
C ILE A 8 17.72 -22.67 -36.89
N ALA A 9 17.74 -24.00 -37.06
CA ALA A 9 17.06 -24.93 -36.15
C ALA A 9 17.79 -25.15 -34.81
N GLY A 10 19.09 -24.80 -34.73
CA GLY A 10 19.93 -24.97 -33.54
C GLY A 10 19.88 -23.79 -32.55
N GLN A 11 19.19 -22.67 -32.86
CA GLN A 11 19.17 -21.46 -32.03
C GLN A 11 17.82 -21.09 -31.45
N SER A 12 16.86 -21.98 -31.37
CA SER A 12 15.55 -21.63 -30.90
C SER A 12 14.94 -22.69 -30.00
N GLU A 13 15.31 -22.68 -28.75
CA GLU A 13 14.42 -23.13 -27.66
C GLU A 13 14.81 -22.48 -26.36
N THR A 14 14.87 -21.16 -26.31
CA THR A 14 14.74 -20.41 -25.06
C THR A 14 13.33 -19.85 -25.04
N ASN A 15 12.44 -20.54 -24.29
CA ASN A 15 11.11 -20.00 -23.97
C ASN A 15 11.27 -18.53 -23.53
N PRO A 16 10.62 -17.56 -24.21
CA PRO A 16 10.78 -16.14 -23.87
C PRO A 16 10.53 -15.85 -22.38
N MET A 17 9.66 -16.62 -21.72
CA MET A 17 9.44 -16.54 -20.28
C MET A 17 10.63 -17.04 -19.46
N GLU A 18 11.35 -18.07 -19.92
CA GLU A 18 12.56 -18.55 -19.24
C GLU A 18 13.76 -17.62 -19.47
N ALA A 19 13.85 -17.01 -20.64
CA ALA A 19 14.83 -15.97 -20.93
C ALA A 19 14.58 -14.72 -20.09
N ALA A 20 13.31 -14.28 -19.95
CA ALA A 20 12.91 -13.19 -19.09
C ALA A 20 13.16 -13.51 -17.59
N ARG A 21 12.87 -14.74 -17.15
CA ARG A 21 13.17 -15.22 -15.78
C ARG A 21 14.69 -15.29 -15.52
N ARG A 22 15.49 -15.72 -16.50
CA ARG A 22 16.97 -15.74 -16.39
C ARG A 22 17.53 -14.33 -16.37
N SER A 23 17.02 -13.43 -17.20
CA SER A 23 17.39 -12.00 -17.19
C SER A 23 17.00 -11.32 -15.86
N SER A 24 15.80 -11.59 -15.34
CA SER A 24 15.38 -11.13 -14.01
C SER A 24 16.29 -11.66 -12.89
N ARG A 25 16.64 -12.97 -12.94
CA ARG A 25 17.55 -13.59 -11.95
C ARG A 25 18.97 -13.05 -12.03
N ALA A 26 19.46 -12.69 -13.22
CA ALA A 26 20.79 -12.09 -13.40
C ALA A 26 20.93 -10.70 -12.75
N VAL A 27 19.80 -10.03 -12.45
CA VAL A 27 19.73 -8.74 -11.76
C VAL A 27 19.43 -8.90 -10.24
N GLN A 28 19.00 -10.11 -9.82
CA GLN A 28 18.73 -10.37 -8.41
C GLN A 28 20.02 -10.40 -7.59
N ARG A 29 20.06 -9.61 -6.53
CA ARG A 29 21.20 -9.56 -5.62
C ARG A 29 21.21 -10.79 -4.72
N LYS A 30 22.35 -11.54 -4.73
CA LYS A 30 22.53 -12.67 -3.82
C LYS A 30 22.50 -12.18 -2.37
N ARG A 31 21.91 -12.94 -1.46
CA ARG A 31 21.97 -12.67 -0.02
C ARG A 31 23.43 -12.62 0.42
N PHE A 32 23.83 -11.52 1.04
CA PHE A 32 25.21 -11.21 1.39
C PHE A 32 25.45 -11.12 2.91
N TYR A 33 24.47 -11.52 3.70
CA TYR A 33 24.47 -11.50 5.17
C TYR A 33 23.96 -12.85 5.69
N ALA A 34 24.37 -13.18 6.92
CA ALA A 34 23.88 -14.35 7.66
C ALA A 34 22.69 -13.97 8.54
N ASP A 35 22.83 -12.91 9.33
CA ASP A 35 21.86 -12.50 10.33
C ASP A 35 21.25 -11.13 10.02
N ALA A 36 19.94 -11.02 10.32
CA ALA A 36 19.22 -9.75 10.33
C ALA A 36 18.68 -9.49 11.74
N GLY A 37 18.88 -8.29 12.26
CA GLY A 37 18.47 -7.91 13.60
C GLY A 37 18.07 -6.44 13.68
N VAL A 38 17.81 -5.96 14.90
CA VAL A 38 17.46 -4.57 15.19
C VAL A 38 18.51 -3.96 16.08
N GLY A 39 18.94 -2.75 15.76
CA GLY A 39 19.83 -1.91 16.56
C GLY A 39 19.18 -0.58 16.90
N GLU A 40 19.67 0.07 17.94
CA GLU A 40 19.32 1.46 18.25
C GLU A 40 20.07 2.41 17.32
N ALA A 41 19.43 3.50 16.96
CA ALA A 41 19.98 4.57 16.15
C ALA A 41 19.52 5.93 16.70
N ASP A 42 20.24 7.00 16.36
CA ASP A 42 19.78 8.34 16.71
C ASP A 42 18.42 8.63 16.08
N GLY A 43 17.45 8.93 16.92
CA GLY A 43 16.06 9.17 16.50
C GLY A 43 15.17 7.92 16.35
N GLY A 44 15.64 6.70 16.75
CA GLY A 44 14.80 5.50 16.69
C GLY A 44 15.58 4.19 16.59
N TYR A 45 15.14 3.33 15.70
CA TYR A 45 15.66 1.98 15.51
C TYR A 45 16.07 1.76 14.06
N THR A 46 17.07 0.93 13.84
CA THR A 46 17.51 0.52 12.50
C THR A 46 17.57 -0.99 12.38
N VAL A 47 17.34 -1.49 11.19
CA VAL A 47 17.60 -2.90 10.89
C VAL A 47 19.08 -3.09 10.60
N THR A 48 19.67 -4.15 11.12
CA THR A 48 21.07 -4.48 10.91
C THR A 48 21.22 -5.81 10.18
N LEU A 49 22.18 -5.88 9.27
CA LEU A 49 22.61 -7.11 8.60
C LEU A 49 24.05 -7.37 9.03
N ASP A 50 24.27 -8.50 9.72
CA ASP A 50 25.57 -8.82 10.38
C ASP A 50 26.09 -7.64 11.21
N GLY A 51 25.20 -6.99 11.97
CA GLY A 51 25.51 -5.85 12.83
C GLY A 51 25.68 -4.51 12.12
N LYS A 52 25.54 -4.43 10.79
CA LYS A 52 25.64 -3.18 10.02
C LYS A 52 24.26 -2.64 9.65
N PRO A 53 23.97 -1.35 9.90
CA PRO A 53 22.71 -0.74 9.54
C PRO A 53 22.41 -0.84 8.04
N ILE A 54 21.14 -1.14 7.71
CA ILE A 54 20.67 -1.08 6.31
C ILE A 54 20.62 0.35 5.82
N LYS A 55 20.83 0.50 4.51
CA LYS A 55 20.75 1.79 3.83
C LYS A 55 19.77 1.71 2.66
N THR A 56 19.13 2.82 2.40
CA THR A 56 18.34 3.01 1.18
C THR A 56 19.22 2.90 -0.06
N PRO A 57 18.65 2.71 -1.26
CA PRO A 57 19.41 2.75 -2.52
C PRO A 57 20.21 4.04 -2.72
N SER A 58 19.76 5.18 -2.15
CA SER A 58 20.49 6.45 -2.19
C SER A 58 21.59 6.58 -1.11
N GLY A 59 21.78 5.56 -0.25
CA GLY A 59 22.81 5.54 0.77
C GLY A 59 22.44 6.13 2.13
N ARG A 60 21.20 6.62 2.33
CA ARG A 60 20.70 7.09 3.63
C ARG A 60 20.46 5.90 4.56
N THR A 61 20.83 6.00 5.81
CA THR A 61 20.52 4.95 6.81
C THR A 61 19.00 4.91 7.05
N VAL A 62 18.45 3.70 7.09
CA VAL A 62 17.01 3.51 7.40
C VAL A 62 16.86 3.52 8.92
N VAL A 63 16.27 4.56 9.46
CA VAL A 63 15.89 4.70 10.86
C VAL A 63 14.37 4.82 10.95
N VAL A 64 13.75 3.98 11.76
CA VAL A 64 12.29 3.94 11.97
C VAL A 64 11.95 4.32 13.41
N PRO A 65 10.83 5.00 13.65
CA PRO A 65 10.53 5.52 15.00
C PRO A 65 10.12 4.44 16.01
N ALA A 66 9.56 3.31 15.53
CA ALA A 66 9.05 2.23 16.38
C ALA A 66 9.92 0.98 16.29
N ARG A 67 10.30 0.41 17.46
CA ARG A 67 11.06 -0.84 17.53
C ARG A 67 10.32 -2.00 16.85
N ALA A 68 9.01 -2.12 17.08
CA ALA A 68 8.19 -3.15 16.47
C ALA A 68 8.23 -3.08 14.93
N LEU A 69 8.18 -1.88 14.34
CA LEU A 69 8.35 -1.71 12.89
C LEU A 69 9.74 -2.16 12.41
N ALA A 70 10.80 -1.85 13.15
CA ALA A 70 12.14 -2.34 12.82
C ALA A 70 12.24 -3.88 12.88
N GLU A 71 11.58 -4.51 13.86
CA GLU A 71 11.50 -5.96 14.01
C GLU A 71 10.73 -6.61 12.84
N MET A 72 9.63 -6.02 12.41
CA MET A 72 8.88 -6.46 11.23
C MET A 72 9.72 -6.38 9.95
N ILE A 73 10.46 -5.29 9.75
CA ILE A 73 11.38 -5.15 8.61
C ILE A 73 12.52 -6.17 8.71
N ALA A 74 13.12 -6.38 9.89
CA ALA A 74 14.16 -7.38 10.10
C ALA A 74 13.67 -8.81 9.78
N ALA A 75 12.41 -9.11 10.07
CA ALA A 75 11.77 -10.38 9.70
C ALA A 75 11.70 -10.57 8.17
N GLU A 76 11.38 -9.52 7.39
CA GLU A 76 11.44 -9.59 5.92
C GLU A 76 12.84 -9.94 5.42
N TRP A 77 13.88 -9.32 6.00
CA TRP A 77 15.27 -9.64 5.65
C TRP A 77 15.66 -11.05 6.09
N SER A 78 15.23 -11.50 7.25
CA SER A 78 15.49 -12.87 7.74
C SER A 78 14.87 -13.94 6.85
N ALA A 79 13.68 -13.65 6.30
CA ALA A 79 12.92 -14.56 5.44
C ALA A 79 13.50 -14.72 4.02
N GLN A 80 14.48 -13.89 3.62
CA GLN A 80 15.09 -13.99 2.29
C GLN A 80 15.87 -15.30 2.12
N GLY A 81 15.72 -15.92 0.95
CA GLY A 81 16.45 -17.14 0.56
C GLY A 81 17.88 -16.86 0.07
N GLU A 82 18.30 -17.60 -0.95
CA GLU A 82 19.62 -17.40 -1.58
C GLU A 82 19.72 -16.04 -2.28
N PHE A 83 18.60 -15.53 -2.80
CA PHE A 83 18.50 -14.23 -3.45
C PHE A 83 17.55 -13.33 -2.69
N ILE A 84 17.82 -12.03 -2.75
CA ILE A 84 16.94 -11.00 -2.18
C ILE A 84 15.84 -10.73 -3.20
N GLU A 85 14.58 -10.84 -2.75
CA GLU A 85 13.38 -10.65 -3.56
C GLU A 85 12.59 -9.41 -3.07
N PRO A 86 12.85 -8.21 -3.58
CA PRO A 86 12.23 -6.98 -3.07
C PRO A 86 10.70 -6.98 -3.09
N LEU A 87 10.08 -7.76 -3.98
CA LEU A 87 8.62 -7.89 -4.05
C LEU A 87 8.02 -8.59 -2.81
N THR A 88 8.82 -9.38 -2.09
CA THR A 88 8.43 -10.04 -0.84
C THR A 88 8.75 -9.21 0.40
N MET A 89 9.19 -7.94 0.22
CA MET A 89 9.67 -7.06 1.28
C MET A 89 8.90 -5.72 1.29
N PRO A 90 7.57 -5.73 1.49
CA PRO A 90 6.74 -4.52 1.40
C PRO A 90 7.13 -3.45 2.42
N LEU A 91 7.48 -3.82 3.66
CA LEU A 91 7.88 -2.87 4.70
C LEU A 91 9.26 -2.26 4.44
N THR A 92 10.20 -3.04 3.92
CA THR A 92 11.51 -2.52 3.48
C THR A 92 11.34 -1.51 2.34
N ARG A 93 10.45 -1.78 1.36
CA ARG A 93 10.11 -0.85 0.28
C ARG A 93 9.46 0.42 0.83
N PHE A 94 8.48 0.26 1.73
CA PHE A 94 7.82 1.36 2.42
C PHE A 94 8.84 2.24 3.17
N ALA A 95 9.69 1.66 4.03
CA ALA A 95 10.70 2.39 4.78
C ALA A 95 11.70 3.14 3.88
N ASN A 96 12.14 2.51 2.78
CA ASN A 96 12.98 3.18 1.79
C ASN A 96 12.29 4.41 1.19
N SER A 97 11.00 4.31 0.83
CA SER A 97 10.24 5.42 0.26
C SER A 97 10.08 6.56 1.26
N VAL A 98 9.79 6.25 2.52
CA VAL A 98 9.67 7.26 3.58
C VAL A 98 10.99 8.01 3.78
N VAL A 99 12.10 7.28 3.97
CA VAL A 99 13.42 7.89 4.22
C VAL A 99 13.94 8.67 3.02
N GLN A 100 13.65 8.24 1.80
CA GLN A 100 14.14 8.91 0.58
C GLN A 100 13.31 10.11 0.14
N GLY A 101 12.00 10.10 0.38
CA GLY A 101 11.10 11.09 -0.21
C GLY A 101 10.19 11.78 0.79
N VAL A 102 9.57 11.04 1.71
CA VAL A 102 8.48 11.59 2.52
C VAL A 102 9.00 12.46 3.67
N VAL A 103 10.09 12.07 4.33
CA VAL A 103 10.64 12.81 5.49
C VAL A 103 10.88 14.28 5.16
N ASP A 104 11.37 14.56 3.96
CA ASP A 104 11.70 15.93 3.53
C ASP A 104 10.49 16.65 2.87
N GLN A 105 9.35 15.94 2.65
CA GLN A 105 8.20 16.45 1.89
C GLN A 105 6.84 16.03 2.48
N ALA A 106 6.76 15.84 3.80
CA ALA A 106 5.56 15.32 4.47
C ALA A 106 4.29 16.14 4.17
N GLU A 107 4.39 17.48 4.11
CA GLU A 107 3.25 18.34 3.76
C GLU A 107 2.78 18.14 2.31
N ALA A 108 3.69 17.97 1.36
CA ALA A 108 3.31 17.69 -0.02
C ALA A 108 2.60 16.33 -0.15
N VAL A 109 3.06 15.30 0.59
CA VAL A 109 2.37 14.00 0.65
C VAL A 109 1.01 14.10 1.31
N LYS A 110 0.89 14.93 2.37
CA LYS A 110 -0.39 15.24 3.00
C LYS A 110 -1.37 15.91 2.03
N ASP A 111 -0.88 16.85 1.22
CA ASP A 111 -1.68 17.48 0.18
C ASP A 111 -2.11 16.48 -0.91
N ASP A 112 -1.26 15.52 -1.27
CA ASP A 112 -1.61 14.45 -2.22
C ASP A 112 -2.73 13.54 -1.67
N VAL A 113 -2.66 13.14 -0.41
CA VAL A 113 -3.77 12.41 0.25
C VAL A 113 -5.04 13.26 0.26
N ALA A 114 -4.92 14.55 0.59
CA ALA A 114 -6.06 15.45 0.68
C ALA A 114 -6.79 15.66 -0.66
N LYS A 115 -6.14 15.48 -1.81
CA LYS A 115 -6.78 15.53 -3.13
C LYS A 115 -7.88 14.48 -3.29
N TYR A 116 -7.73 13.32 -2.65
CA TYR A 116 -8.75 12.28 -2.70
C TYR A 116 -10.06 12.70 -2.02
N PHE A 117 -10.04 13.58 -1.02
CA PHE A 117 -11.27 14.12 -0.42
C PHE A 117 -12.12 14.96 -1.39
N ALA A 118 -11.60 15.30 -2.56
CA ALA A 118 -12.40 15.93 -3.60
C ALA A 118 -13.15 14.92 -4.50
N SER A 119 -12.73 13.64 -4.52
CA SER A 119 -13.29 12.60 -5.39
C SER A 119 -13.03 11.20 -4.83
N ASP A 120 -13.32 11.01 -3.54
CA ASP A 120 -13.12 9.72 -2.85
C ASP A 120 -14.07 8.64 -3.38
N LEU A 121 -13.63 7.38 -3.36
CA LEU A 121 -14.41 6.21 -3.77
C LEU A 121 -15.80 6.21 -3.14
N LEU A 122 -15.89 6.51 -1.85
CA LEU A 122 -17.11 6.41 -1.05
C LEU A 122 -18.24 7.37 -1.50
N PHE A 123 -17.93 8.33 -2.35
CA PHE A 123 -18.91 9.34 -2.80
C PHE A 123 -19.75 8.88 -3.99
N TYR A 124 -19.29 7.86 -4.72
CA TYR A 124 -19.92 7.41 -5.95
C TYR A 124 -20.70 6.13 -5.70
N ARG A 125 -22.03 6.23 -5.65
CA ARG A 125 -22.92 5.15 -5.24
C ARG A 125 -23.57 4.47 -6.44
N ALA A 126 -23.70 3.16 -6.36
CA ALA A 126 -24.56 2.43 -7.30
C ALA A 126 -26.02 2.83 -7.11
N GLY A 127 -26.76 3.00 -8.22
CA GLY A 127 -28.22 3.18 -8.20
C GLY A 127 -28.96 1.84 -8.26
N HIS A 128 -28.31 0.80 -8.73
CA HIS A 128 -28.81 -0.57 -8.88
C HIS A 128 -27.64 -1.56 -9.10
N PRO A 129 -27.83 -2.88 -8.84
CA PRO A 129 -29.01 -3.50 -8.24
C PRO A 129 -29.12 -3.21 -6.74
N GLU A 130 -30.31 -3.37 -6.15
CA GLU A 130 -30.56 -3.07 -4.73
C GLU A 130 -29.58 -3.77 -3.77
N GLY A 131 -29.15 -5.01 -4.10
CA GLY A 131 -28.18 -5.74 -3.29
C GLY A 131 -26.82 -5.05 -3.24
N LEU A 132 -26.33 -4.50 -4.36
CA LEU A 132 -25.06 -3.74 -4.37
C LEU A 132 -25.20 -2.44 -3.58
N VAL A 133 -26.31 -1.71 -3.78
CA VAL A 133 -26.59 -0.48 -3.00
C VAL A 133 -26.58 -0.76 -1.49
N ALA A 134 -27.16 -1.89 -1.06
CA ALA A 134 -27.16 -2.29 0.34
C ALA A 134 -25.75 -2.64 0.85
N HIS A 135 -24.94 -3.35 0.05
CA HIS A 135 -23.55 -3.66 0.39
C HIS A 135 -22.68 -2.40 0.51
N GLU A 136 -22.78 -1.46 -0.43
CA GLU A 136 -22.09 -0.18 -0.33
C GLU A 136 -22.51 0.59 0.94
N ALA A 137 -23.80 0.65 1.23
CA ALA A 137 -24.30 1.33 2.42
C ALA A 137 -23.74 0.70 3.72
N GLU A 138 -23.73 -0.64 3.79
CA GLU A 138 -23.19 -1.37 4.95
C GLU A 138 -21.72 -1.03 5.22
N HIS A 139 -20.90 -0.96 4.18
CA HIS A 139 -19.45 -0.75 4.32
C HIS A 139 -19.03 0.71 4.35
N TRP A 140 -19.75 1.61 3.67
CA TRP A 140 -19.32 2.99 3.46
C TRP A 140 -20.01 4.02 4.36
N ASP A 141 -21.29 3.81 4.67
CA ASP A 141 -22.05 4.76 5.49
C ASP A 141 -21.48 4.95 6.90
N PRO A 142 -20.99 3.92 7.61
CA PRO A 142 -20.36 4.10 8.92
C PRO A 142 -19.17 5.08 8.88
N VAL A 143 -18.34 5.02 7.83
CA VAL A 143 -17.18 5.89 7.65
C VAL A 143 -17.61 7.32 7.33
N LEU A 144 -18.62 7.50 6.48
CA LEU A 144 -19.17 8.81 6.15
C LEU A 144 -19.87 9.47 7.33
N PHE A 145 -20.62 8.70 8.13
CA PHE A 145 -21.23 9.20 9.36
C PHE A 145 -20.18 9.60 10.38
N TRP A 146 -19.13 8.79 10.57
CA TRP A 146 -18.01 9.18 11.42
C TRP A 146 -17.33 10.47 10.93
N ALA A 147 -17.04 10.60 9.64
CA ALA A 147 -16.42 11.80 9.08
C ALA A 147 -17.29 13.04 9.32
N LYS A 148 -18.60 12.90 9.16
CA LYS A 148 -19.56 13.96 9.45
C LYS A 148 -19.58 14.32 10.94
N ASP A 149 -19.74 13.33 11.82
CA ASP A 149 -20.04 13.57 13.24
C ASP A 149 -18.78 13.89 14.04
N ALA A 150 -17.64 13.23 13.76
CA ALA A 150 -16.41 13.44 14.50
C ALA A 150 -15.52 14.54 13.92
N LEU A 151 -15.51 14.70 12.58
CA LEU A 151 -14.65 15.67 11.91
C LEU A 151 -15.42 16.94 11.45
N GLY A 152 -16.74 16.90 11.41
CA GLY A 152 -17.56 17.94 10.77
C GLY A 152 -17.45 17.95 9.25
N ALA A 153 -16.93 16.87 8.64
CA ALA A 153 -16.72 16.74 7.22
C ALA A 153 -17.96 16.18 6.51
N HIS A 154 -18.82 17.07 6.05
CA HIS A 154 -20.07 16.72 5.34
C HIS A 154 -19.80 16.59 3.84
N PHE A 155 -19.66 15.37 3.35
CA PHE A 155 -19.44 15.08 1.93
C PHE A 155 -20.75 14.88 1.17
N MET A 156 -20.73 15.21 -0.13
CA MET A 156 -21.83 15.04 -1.06
C MET A 156 -21.69 13.71 -1.77
N LEU A 157 -22.79 12.93 -1.80
CA LEU A 157 -22.85 11.67 -2.55
C LEU A 157 -23.46 11.88 -3.92
N ALA A 158 -23.01 11.09 -4.89
CA ALA A 158 -23.55 11.06 -6.25
C ALA A 158 -23.90 9.62 -6.62
N GLU A 159 -24.98 9.44 -7.35
CA GLU A 159 -25.31 8.18 -8.01
C GLU A 159 -24.54 8.08 -9.33
N GLY A 160 -23.87 6.94 -9.56
CA GLY A 160 -23.08 6.69 -10.75
C GLY A 160 -21.73 7.42 -10.74
N VAL A 161 -21.16 7.67 -11.93
CA VAL A 161 -19.77 8.13 -12.11
C VAL A 161 -19.64 9.65 -12.35
N MET A 162 -20.73 10.40 -12.22
CA MET A 162 -20.69 11.84 -12.45
C MET A 162 -20.02 12.55 -11.27
N HIS A 163 -18.96 13.31 -11.58
CA HIS A 163 -18.25 14.07 -10.55
C HIS A 163 -19.17 15.05 -9.82
N VAL A 164 -19.14 14.99 -8.51
CA VAL A 164 -19.81 15.94 -7.61
C VAL A 164 -18.76 16.76 -6.86
N ARG A 165 -18.86 18.09 -6.96
CA ARG A 165 -17.95 18.98 -6.23
C ARG A 165 -18.20 18.85 -4.73
N GLN A 166 -17.13 18.59 -3.98
CA GLN A 166 -17.19 18.52 -2.53
C GLN A 166 -17.08 19.92 -1.88
N PRO A 167 -17.74 20.14 -0.74
CA PRO A 167 -17.62 21.39 0.02
C PRO A 167 -16.19 21.60 0.49
N ASP A 168 -15.63 22.79 0.26
CA ASP A 168 -14.27 23.15 0.67
C ASP A 168 -14.07 22.98 2.19
N ALA A 169 -15.13 23.24 2.98
CA ALA A 169 -15.13 23.05 4.44
C ALA A 169 -14.97 21.56 4.83
N ALA A 170 -15.60 20.63 4.10
CA ALA A 170 -15.47 19.19 4.34
C ALA A 170 -14.05 18.70 4.02
N ILE A 171 -13.50 19.12 2.88
CA ILE A 171 -12.12 18.81 2.49
C ILE A 171 -11.13 19.35 3.53
N ALA A 172 -11.30 20.60 3.97
CA ALA A 172 -10.43 21.21 4.95
C ALA A 172 -10.50 20.50 6.32
N ALA A 173 -11.69 20.09 6.75
CA ALA A 173 -11.90 19.35 8.00
C ALA A 173 -11.22 17.97 7.95
N ALA A 174 -11.41 17.20 6.89
CA ALA A 174 -10.75 15.90 6.70
C ALA A 174 -9.22 16.04 6.58
N ARG A 175 -8.73 17.05 5.81
CA ARG A 175 -7.30 17.35 5.74
C ARG A 175 -6.71 17.69 7.10
N GLY A 176 -7.43 18.45 7.93
CA GLY A 176 -7.01 18.80 9.29
C GLY A 176 -6.84 17.59 10.21
N ALA A 177 -7.54 16.49 9.95
CA ALA A 177 -7.47 15.25 10.72
C ALA A 177 -6.33 14.31 10.28
N LEU A 178 -5.63 14.60 9.17
CA LEU A 178 -4.46 13.83 8.72
C LEU A 178 -3.27 14.07 9.66
N PRO A 179 -2.46 13.02 9.94
CA PRO A 179 -1.27 13.16 10.78
C PRO A 179 -0.22 14.08 10.16
N GLY A 180 0.60 14.71 11.03
CA GLY A 180 1.78 15.46 10.61
C GLY A 180 3.06 14.63 10.58
N ASP A 181 3.06 13.46 11.21
CA ASP A 181 4.23 12.57 11.23
C ASP A 181 4.51 11.98 9.83
N PRO A 182 5.76 12.04 9.33
CA PRO A 182 6.11 11.57 7.98
C PRO A 182 5.84 10.07 7.76
N TRP A 183 6.00 9.24 8.78
CA TRP A 183 5.79 7.79 8.67
C TRP A 183 4.30 7.46 8.60
N MET A 184 3.51 8.12 9.44
CA MET A 184 2.06 7.92 9.46
C MET A 184 1.42 8.45 8.18
N ILE A 185 1.79 9.65 7.71
CA ILE A 185 1.22 10.19 6.46
C ILE A 185 1.63 9.38 5.23
N ALA A 186 2.85 8.82 5.21
CA ALA A 186 3.27 7.90 4.17
C ALA A 186 2.44 6.61 4.17
N ALA A 187 2.12 6.06 5.34
CA ALA A 187 1.26 4.90 5.45
C ALA A 187 -0.16 5.20 4.91
N LEU A 188 -0.74 6.35 5.30
CA LEU A 188 -2.03 6.78 4.78
C LEU A 188 -1.99 6.98 3.26
N HIS A 189 -0.93 7.55 2.72
CA HIS A 189 -0.78 7.74 1.27
C HIS A 189 -0.77 6.39 0.51
N VAL A 190 -0.02 5.40 1.02
CA VAL A 190 0.00 4.05 0.42
C VAL A 190 -1.38 3.40 0.50
N ILE A 191 -2.02 3.43 1.68
CA ILE A 191 -3.36 2.86 1.89
C ILE A 191 -4.37 3.54 0.96
N THR A 192 -4.35 4.88 0.86
CA THR A 192 -5.20 5.65 -0.06
C THR A 192 -5.02 5.20 -1.50
N GLY A 193 -3.76 5.05 -1.95
CA GLY A 193 -3.46 4.61 -3.32
C GLY A 193 -3.91 3.17 -3.62
N LEU A 194 -3.89 2.28 -2.61
CA LEU A 194 -4.32 0.89 -2.75
C LEU A 194 -5.84 0.72 -2.71
N THR A 195 -6.53 1.58 -1.96
CA THR A 195 -7.98 1.50 -1.72
C THR A 195 -8.80 2.46 -2.59
N GLY A 196 -8.16 3.49 -3.15
CA GLY A 196 -8.88 4.58 -3.81
C GLY A 196 -9.62 5.53 -2.86
N SER A 197 -9.44 5.40 -1.53
CA SER A 197 -10.15 6.18 -0.53
C SER A 197 -9.23 6.71 0.56
N ALA A 198 -9.13 8.02 0.67
CA ALA A 198 -8.47 8.70 1.77
C ALA A 198 -9.32 8.66 3.05
N LEU A 199 -10.65 8.57 2.93
CA LEU A 199 -11.54 8.44 4.07
C LEU A 199 -11.39 7.08 4.76
N LEU A 200 -11.24 5.99 4.02
CA LEU A 200 -10.95 4.68 4.58
C LEU A 200 -9.59 4.67 5.29
N ALA A 201 -8.56 5.23 4.66
CA ALA A 201 -7.23 5.37 5.27
C ALA A 201 -7.27 6.20 6.56
N LEU A 202 -8.03 7.30 6.56
CA LEU A 202 -8.20 8.17 7.71
C LEU A 202 -8.99 7.49 8.84
N ALA A 203 -10.05 6.74 8.51
CA ALA A 203 -10.84 5.98 9.48
C ALA A 203 -10.00 4.87 10.15
N LEU A 204 -9.15 4.18 9.39
CA LEU A 204 -8.17 3.22 9.93
C LEU A 204 -7.18 3.91 10.88
N PHE A 205 -6.63 5.06 10.46
CA PHE A 205 -5.71 5.84 11.28
C PHE A 205 -6.34 6.26 12.61
N HIS A 206 -7.60 6.65 12.62
CA HIS A 206 -8.32 7.01 13.84
C HIS A 206 -8.87 5.81 14.63
N GLY A 207 -8.72 4.58 14.12
CA GLY A 207 -9.19 3.35 14.78
C GLY A 207 -10.71 3.21 14.78
N VAL A 208 -11.36 3.77 13.78
CA VAL A 208 -12.82 3.69 13.59
C VAL A 208 -13.22 2.35 12.99
N ILE A 209 -12.39 1.86 12.07
CA ILE A 209 -12.53 0.55 11.44
C ILE A 209 -11.19 -0.17 11.41
N GLU A 210 -11.21 -1.50 11.36
CA GLU A 210 -10.02 -2.34 11.28
C GLU A 210 -9.57 -2.54 9.82
N ALA A 211 -8.34 -3.06 9.64
CA ALA A 211 -7.72 -3.18 8.32
C ALA A 211 -8.51 -4.09 7.36
N ASP A 212 -9.07 -5.19 7.85
CA ASP A 212 -9.91 -6.09 7.07
C ASP A 212 -11.19 -5.41 6.58
N GLN A 213 -11.80 -4.57 7.43
CA GLN A 213 -12.97 -3.77 7.06
C GLN A 213 -12.63 -2.70 6.02
N VAL A 214 -11.46 -2.06 6.12
CA VAL A 214 -10.95 -1.13 5.08
C VAL A 214 -10.81 -1.83 3.75
N TRP A 215 -10.20 -3.01 3.74
CA TRP A 215 -10.00 -3.78 2.50
C TRP A 215 -11.33 -4.21 1.88
N ALA A 216 -12.25 -4.72 2.69
CA ALA A 216 -13.60 -5.09 2.23
C ALA A 216 -14.35 -3.88 1.67
N ALA A 217 -14.34 -2.75 2.39
CA ALA A 217 -14.99 -1.52 1.94
C ALA A 217 -14.42 -0.98 0.61
N ALA A 218 -13.10 -1.10 0.42
CA ALA A 218 -12.43 -0.65 -0.81
C ALA A 218 -12.76 -1.51 -2.04
N HIS A 219 -13.26 -2.72 -1.85
CA HIS A 219 -13.46 -3.69 -2.93
C HIS A 219 -14.91 -4.18 -3.05
N VAL A 220 -15.88 -3.48 -2.46
CA VAL A 220 -17.31 -3.85 -2.47
C VAL A 220 -17.81 -4.13 -3.90
N ASP A 221 -17.55 -3.22 -4.84
CA ASP A 221 -17.99 -3.33 -6.23
C ASP A 221 -17.28 -4.47 -6.97
N GLU A 222 -15.96 -4.59 -6.75
CA GLU A 222 -15.17 -5.66 -7.37
C GLU A 222 -15.62 -7.03 -6.87
N ASP A 223 -15.85 -7.18 -5.57
CA ASP A 223 -16.25 -8.45 -4.94
C ASP A 223 -17.68 -8.82 -5.32
N TRP A 224 -18.60 -7.84 -5.38
CA TRP A 224 -19.93 -8.05 -5.90
C TRP A 224 -19.93 -8.56 -7.36
N ASN A 225 -19.11 -7.95 -8.21
CA ASN A 225 -18.98 -8.38 -9.60
C ASN A 225 -18.33 -9.78 -9.70
N ALA A 226 -17.34 -10.06 -8.87
CA ALA A 226 -16.65 -11.34 -8.81
C ALA A 226 -17.58 -12.49 -8.42
N GLU A 227 -18.50 -12.27 -7.48
CA GLU A 227 -19.51 -13.25 -7.07
C GLU A 227 -20.50 -13.58 -8.20
N LYS A 228 -20.84 -12.61 -9.05
CA LYS A 228 -21.83 -12.78 -10.11
C LYS A 228 -21.26 -13.33 -11.40
N TRP A 229 -20.02 -12.93 -11.74
CA TRP A 229 -19.45 -13.16 -13.07
C TRP A 229 -18.14 -13.96 -13.05
N GLY A 230 -17.63 -14.28 -11.84
CA GLY A 230 -16.31 -14.91 -11.67
C GLY A 230 -15.17 -13.90 -11.74
N VAL A 231 -13.97 -14.39 -11.49
CA VAL A 231 -12.73 -13.59 -11.46
C VAL A 231 -11.72 -14.18 -12.44
N ASP A 232 -11.08 -13.32 -13.19
CA ASP A 232 -9.90 -13.67 -13.98
C ASP A 232 -8.70 -13.92 -13.06
N ASP A 233 -7.92 -14.99 -13.33
CA ASP A 233 -6.78 -15.40 -12.49
C ASP A 233 -5.72 -14.30 -12.35
N GLU A 234 -5.49 -13.51 -13.39
CA GLU A 234 -4.52 -12.40 -13.35
C GLU A 234 -5.03 -11.24 -12.47
N VAL A 235 -6.34 -10.96 -12.52
CA VAL A 235 -6.98 -9.95 -11.64
C VAL A 235 -6.90 -10.41 -10.20
N ALA A 236 -7.21 -11.68 -9.92
CA ALA A 236 -7.10 -12.27 -8.59
C ALA A 236 -5.68 -12.21 -8.05
N ALA A 237 -4.68 -12.57 -8.86
CA ALA A 237 -3.27 -12.51 -8.45
C ALA A 237 -2.81 -11.08 -8.16
N ARG A 238 -3.23 -10.08 -8.96
CA ARG A 238 -2.93 -8.66 -8.70
C ARG A 238 -3.60 -8.16 -7.41
N LYS A 239 -4.86 -8.53 -7.16
CA LYS A 239 -5.56 -8.19 -5.92
C LYS A 239 -4.87 -8.80 -4.71
N ALA A 240 -4.46 -10.07 -4.79
CA ALA A 240 -3.71 -10.74 -3.73
C ALA A 240 -2.36 -10.06 -3.44
N ALA A 241 -1.61 -9.64 -4.45
CA ALA A 241 -0.36 -8.90 -4.28
C ALA A 241 -0.58 -7.53 -3.60
N LYS A 242 -1.62 -6.79 -4.00
CA LYS A 242 -1.99 -5.53 -3.34
C LYS A 242 -2.40 -5.73 -1.88
N LEU A 243 -3.10 -6.84 -1.57
CA LEU A 243 -3.49 -7.18 -0.20
C LEU A 243 -2.26 -7.42 0.70
N VAL A 244 -1.21 -8.04 0.19
CA VAL A 244 0.06 -8.22 0.92
C VAL A 244 0.67 -6.86 1.27
N ASP A 245 0.76 -5.95 0.31
CA ASP A 245 1.29 -4.60 0.53
C ASP A 245 0.40 -3.80 1.50
N PHE A 246 -0.92 -3.88 1.34
CA PHE A 246 -1.88 -3.23 2.22
C PHE A 246 -1.74 -3.72 3.67
N ASN A 247 -1.75 -5.03 3.90
CA ASN A 247 -1.66 -5.60 5.23
C ASN A 247 -0.35 -5.22 5.93
N ALA A 248 0.76 -5.23 5.20
CA ALA A 248 2.06 -4.83 5.73
C ALA A 248 2.04 -3.36 6.20
N VAL A 249 1.54 -2.44 5.36
CA VAL A 249 1.50 -1.01 5.71
C VAL A 249 0.45 -0.70 6.79
N ALA A 250 -0.69 -1.38 6.80
CA ALA A 250 -1.69 -1.24 7.86
C ALA A 250 -1.13 -1.71 9.22
N ALA A 251 -0.39 -2.83 9.25
CA ALA A 251 0.30 -3.28 10.45
C ALA A 251 1.38 -2.29 10.91
N ALA A 252 2.17 -1.74 9.98
CA ALA A 252 3.13 -0.69 10.28
C ALA A 252 2.46 0.55 10.90
N LEU A 253 1.33 1.00 10.33
CA LEU A 253 0.56 2.13 10.84
C LEU A 253 0.08 1.89 12.27
N LYS A 254 -0.35 0.67 12.58
CA LYS A 254 -0.76 0.29 13.94
C LYS A 254 0.39 0.43 14.94
N GLU A 255 1.59 -0.06 14.61
CA GLU A 255 2.77 0.04 15.47
C GLU A 255 3.26 1.49 15.62
N LEU A 256 3.19 2.28 14.56
CA LEU A 256 3.53 3.70 14.58
C LEU A 256 2.60 4.49 15.51
N ARG A 257 1.30 4.21 15.50
CA ARG A 257 0.31 4.86 16.39
C ARG A 257 0.52 4.52 17.87
N GLN A 258 1.03 3.33 18.18
CA GLN A 258 1.29 2.90 19.56
C GLN A 258 2.58 3.48 20.13
N ALA A 259 3.51 3.90 19.26
CA ALA A 259 4.80 4.45 19.65
C ALA A 259 4.80 5.98 19.82
N GLY A 260 3.82 6.68 19.27
CA GLY A 260 3.65 8.14 19.36
C GLY A 260 2.60 8.53 20.38
#